data_65eff52b178979e7602610d797a8403d
#
_entry.id   65eff52b178979e7602610d797a8403d
#
_cell.length_a   1.000
_cell.length_b   1.000
_cell.length_c   1.000
_cell.angle_alpha   90.00
_cell.angle_beta   90.00
_cell.angle_gamma   90.00
#
_symmetry.space_group_name_H-M   'P 1'
#
loop_
_entity.id
_entity.type
_entity.pdbx_description
1 polymer ?
#
loop_
_entity_poly.entity_id
_entity_poly.type
_entity_poly.pdbx_seq_one_letter_code
_entity_poly.pdbx_strand_id
1 'polypeptide(L)'
;MNPAEQNPLLQSVEGIQAVLRERNYIADLPMATALRLVMALRKPLLVEGPAGVGKTQVAKTLAEVLDTRLIRLQCYEGLDTAQALYEWNYPKQMLHIRLTENSGESLAQREAEIFSEAYLLRRPLLEAISQDQPPVLLIDEIDRTDEEFEAFLLELLAEFQVTIPELGTLKARHRPYVILTSNRSRELSDALRRRCLYLWQNYPSFEKEVEIIRARLPGINERLAQKIARVVANLRELPLNKAPGVAESLDWAEALVSLHKESLDMSILEQTWGVIIKDKDDLALVEAHKARIAELVV
;
A
#
# COMPACT_ATOMS: atom_id res chain seq x y z
N MET A 1 9.88 -14.24 -16.78
CA MET A 1 9.64 -14.92 -15.48
C MET A 1 10.65 -14.35 -14.50
N ASN A 2 10.19 -13.81 -13.39
CA ASN A 2 11.10 -13.23 -12.38
C ASN A 2 11.92 -14.39 -11.77
N PRO A 3 13.26 -14.29 -11.67
CA PRO A 3 14.08 -15.32 -11.01
C PRO A 3 13.62 -15.66 -9.59
N ALA A 4 13.10 -14.69 -8.85
CA ALA A 4 12.56 -14.91 -7.50
C ALA A 4 11.34 -15.86 -7.50
N GLU A 5 10.55 -15.93 -8.58
CA GLU A 5 9.42 -16.87 -8.68
C GLU A 5 9.85 -18.35 -8.74
N GLN A 6 11.12 -18.59 -9.06
CA GLN A 6 11.68 -19.96 -9.04
C GLN A 6 12.03 -20.41 -7.61
N ASN A 7 11.93 -19.53 -6.61
CA ASN A 7 12.11 -19.94 -5.22
C ASN A 7 11.02 -20.96 -4.84
N PRO A 8 11.41 -22.20 -4.45
CA PRO A 8 10.46 -23.26 -4.09
C PRO A 8 9.51 -22.86 -2.96
N LEU A 9 9.95 -22.00 -2.04
CA LEU A 9 9.12 -21.49 -0.94
C LEU A 9 7.93 -20.68 -1.43
N LEU A 10 8.03 -19.99 -2.57
CA LEU A 10 6.93 -19.22 -3.15
C LEU A 10 5.89 -20.11 -3.87
N GLN A 11 6.12 -21.41 -3.96
CA GLN A 11 5.18 -22.36 -4.58
C GLN A 11 4.14 -22.91 -3.59
N SER A 12 4.34 -22.75 -2.28
CA SER A 12 3.40 -23.14 -1.23
C SER A 12 2.95 -21.95 -0.39
N VAL A 13 1.79 -22.07 0.24
CA VAL A 13 1.24 -21.01 1.11
C VAL A 13 2.08 -20.88 2.38
N GLU A 14 2.49 -22.00 2.97
CA GLU A 14 3.35 -22.06 4.14
C GLU A 14 4.73 -21.46 3.87
N GLY A 15 5.28 -21.72 2.70
CA GLY A 15 6.55 -21.12 2.27
C GLY A 15 6.44 -19.60 2.11
N ILE A 16 5.33 -19.11 1.57
CA ILE A 16 5.07 -17.66 1.49
C ILE A 16 4.99 -17.05 2.89
N GLN A 17 4.26 -17.69 3.82
CA GLN A 17 4.22 -17.20 5.21
C GLN A 17 5.61 -17.13 5.84
N ALA A 18 6.46 -18.14 5.61
CA ALA A 18 7.82 -18.16 6.12
C ALA A 18 8.66 -17.00 5.55
N VAL A 19 8.65 -16.83 4.22
CA VAL A 19 9.42 -15.75 3.55
C VAL A 19 8.92 -14.35 3.95
N LEU A 20 7.61 -14.16 4.12
CA LEU A 20 7.04 -12.90 4.62
C LEU A 20 7.47 -12.61 6.06
N ARG A 21 7.50 -13.65 6.92
CA ARG A 21 7.96 -13.53 8.30
C ARG A 21 9.44 -13.14 8.40
N GLU A 22 10.30 -13.65 7.53
CA GLU A 22 11.71 -13.21 7.41
C GLU A 22 11.86 -11.72 7.08
N ARG A 23 10.83 -11.12 6.47
CA ARG A 23 10.74 -9.68 6.18
C ARG A 23 9.92 -8.91 7.23
N ASN A 24 9.75 -9.49 8.42
CA ASN A 24 8.98 -8.90 9.53
C ASN A 24 7.52 -8.59 9.18
N TYR A 25 6.94 -9.35 8.25
CA TYR A 25 5.53 -9.27 7.90
C TYR A 25 4.80 -10.55 8.31
N ILE A 26 3.89 -10.43 9.28
CA ILE A 26 3.12 -11.56 9.82
C ILE A 26 1.84 -11.73 9.01
N ALA A 27 1.86 -12.62 8.03
CA ALA A 27 0.71 -12.96 7.20
C ALA A 27 -0.09 -14.11 7.81
N ASP A 28 -1.43 -13.95 7.86
CA ASP A 28 -2.33 -15.08 8.09
C ASP A 28 -2.51 -15.94 6.85
N LEU A 29 -3.15 -17.08 7.00
CA LEU A 29 -3.38 -18.03 5.91
C LEU A 29 -4.15 -17.40 4.73
N PRO A 30 -5.23 -16.63 4.92
CA PRO A 30 -5.93 -15.96 3.83
C PRO A 30 -5.05 -15.00 3.03
N MET A 31 -4.23 -14.19 3.72
CA MET A 31 -3.30 -13.26 3.07
C MET A 31 -2.23 -14.00 2.25
N ALA A 32 -1.59 -15.01 2.84
CA ALA A 32 -0.57 -15.80 2.14
C ALA A 32 -1.17 -16.54 0.93
N THR A 33 -2.38 -17.07 1.07
CA THR A 33 -3.13 -17.69 -0.04
C THR A 33 -3.43 -16.68 -1.14
N ALA A 34 -3.91 -15.48 -0.79
CA ALA A 34 -4.20 -14.43 -1.76
C ALA A 34 -2.93 -14.03 -2.54
N LEU A 35 -1.80 -13.84 -1.86
CA LEU A 35 -0.53 -13.53 -2.49
C LEU A 35 -0.05 -14.66 -3.42
N ARG A 36 -0.21 -15.93 -2.99
CA ARG A 36 0.08 -17.09 -3.86
C ARG A 36 -0.75 -17.06 -5.15
N LEU A 37 -2.03 -16.73 -5.02
CA LEU A 37 -2.94 -16.62 -6.18
C LEU A 37 -2.60 -15.43 -7.08
N VAL A 38 -2.20 -14.28 -6.51
CA VAL A 38 -1.69 -13.13 -7.30
C VAL A 38 -0.51 -13.55 -8.16
N MET A 39 0.46 -14.25 -7.58
CA MET A 39 1.64 -14.71 -8.30
C MET A 39 1.30 -15.74 -9.37
N ALA A 40 0.41 -16.69 -9.08
CA ALA A 40 0.04 -17.75 -10.00
C ALA A 40 -0.87 -17.30 -11.15
N LEU A 41 -1.87 -16.47 -10.84
CA LEU A 41 -2.93 -16.09 -11.79
C LEU A 41 -2.69 -14.75 -12.47
N ARG A 42 -1.77 -13.95 -11.95
CA ARG A 42 -1.51 -12.57 -12.42
C ARG A 42 -2.78 -11.70 -12.42
N LYS A 43 -3.70 -11.98 -11.50
CA LYS A 43 -4.88 -11.15 -11.25
C LYS A 43 -4.59 -10.09 -10.22
N PRO A 44 -5.16 -8.89 -10.33
CA PRO A 44 -5.10 -7.88 -9.29
C PRO A 44 -5.70 -8.40 -7.97
N LEU A 45 -5.14 -7.96 -6.83
CA LEU A 45 -5.69 -8.22 -5.50
C LEU A 45 -6.25 -6.92 -4.92
N LEU A 46 -7.52 -6.91 -4.59
CA LEU A 46 -8.15 -5.86 -3.81
C LEU A 46 -8.12 -6.23 -2.32
N VAL A 47 -7.40 -5.43 -1.54
CA VAL A 47 -7.33 -5.56 -0.08
C VAL A 47 -8.16 -4.44 0.53
N GLU A 48 -9.30 -4.80 1.11
CA GLU A 48 -10.17 -3.87 1.84
C GLU A 48 -10.06 -4.08 3.35
N GLY A 49 -10.31 -3.05 4.14
CA GLY A 49 -10.32 -3.14 5.60
C GLY A 49 -10.18 -1.78 6.27
N PRO A 50 -10.26 -1.71 7.60
CA PRO A 50 -10.10 -0.47 8.35
C PRO A 50 -8.76 0.23 8.06
N ALA A 51 -8.69 1.53 8.34
CA ALA A 51 -7.42 2.26 8.30
C ALA A 51 -6.40 1.68 9.30
N GLY A 52 -5.11 1.78 9.00
CA GLY A 52 -4.05 1.38 9.92
C GLY A 52 -3.80 -0.12 10.08
N VAL A 53 -4.52 -1.01 9.36
CA VAL A 53 -4.33 -2.49 9.47
C VAL A 53 -3.13 -3.03 8.68
N GLY A 54 -2.42 -2.16 7.93
CA GLY A 54 -1.22 -2.57 7.19
C GLY A 54 -1.46 -3.01 5.74
N LYS A 55 -2.56 -2.61 5.09
CA LYS A 55 -2.88 -2.96 3.69
C LYS A 55 -1.76 -2.59 2.70
N THR A 56 -1.24 -1.38 2.80
CA THR A 56 -0.14 -0.88 1.95
C THR A 56 1.15 -1.67 2.14
N GLN A 57 1.38 -2.21 3.36
CA GLN A 57 2.59 -2.96 3.67
C GLN A 57 2.67 -4.29 2.90
N VAL A 58 1.53 -4.88 2.54
CA VAL A 58 1.46 -6.10 1.72
C VAL A 58 2.23 -5.94 0.41
N ALA A 59 2.00 -4.83 -0.31
CA ALA A 59 2.66 -4.56 -1.59
C ALA A 59 4.17 -4.33 -1.43
N LYS A 60 4.58 -3.61 -0.37
CA LYS A 60 5.99 -3.36 -0.07
C LYS A 60 6.72 -4.67 0.19
N THR A 61 6.16 -5.50 1.06
CA THR A 61 6.78 -6.79 1.40
C THR A 61 6.79 -7.75 0.21
N LEU A 62 5.74 -7.75 -0.62
CA LEU A 62 5.72 -8.55 -1.85
C LEU A 62 6.84 -8.14 -2.81
N ALA A 63 7.09 -6.83 -2.97
CA ALA A 63 8.18 -6.33 -3.82
C ALA A 63 9.56 -6.77 -3.29
N GLU A 64 9.76 -6.72 -1.97
CA GLU A 64 10.99 -7.19 -1.31
C GLU A 64 11.19 -8.71 -1.48
N VAL A 65 10.13 -9.51 -1.34
CA VAL A 65 10.16 -10.97 -1.52
C VAL A 65 10.47 -11.35 -2.96
N LEU A 66 9.92 -10.61 -3.91
CA LEU A 66 10.13 -10.86 -5.34
C LEU A 66 11.41 -10.19 -5.88
N ASP A 67 12.15 -9.47 -5.05
CA ASP A 67 13.32 -8.67 -5.44
C ASP A 67 13.02 -7.84 -6.68
N THR A 68 11.92 -7.08 -6.63
CA THR A 68 11.45 -6.27 -7.76
C THR A 68 11.02 -4.88 -7.30
N ARG A 69 10.88 -3.99 -8.27
CA ARG A 69 10.53 -2.60 -8.00
C ARG A 69 9.09 -2.47 -7.54
N LEU A 70 8.89 -1.69 -6.46
CA LEU A 70 7.57 -1.22 -6.05
C LEU A 70 7.28 0.12 -6.76
N ILE A 71 6.16 0.17 -7.48
CA ILE A 71 5.64 1.39 -8.08
C ILE A 71 4.31 1.70 -7.40
N ARG A 72 4.18 2.90 -6.83
CA ARG A 72 3.00 3.30 -6.06
C ARG A 72 2.25 4.42 -6.75
N LEU A 73 0.97 4.23 -6.96
CA LEU A 73 -0.01 5.25 -7.27
C LEU A 73 -0.85 5.52 -6.02
N GLN A 74 -0.66 6.68 -5.39
CA GLN A 74 -1.52 7.14 -4.32
C GLN A 74 -2.75 7.80 -4.93
N CYS A 75 -3.93 7.26 -4.63
CA CYS A 75 -5.19 7.83 -5.07
C CYS A 75 -5.66 8.96 -4.14
N TYR A 76 -6.30 9.96 -4.72
CA TYR A 76 -6.89 11.11 -4.03
C TYR A 76 -8.05 11.67 -4.85
N GLU A 77 -8.90 12.47 -4.23
CA GLU A 77 -10.04 13.10 -4.88
C GLU A 77 -9.60 14.02 -6.03
N GLY A 78 -10.14 13.81 -7.23
CA GLY A 78 -9.77 14.57 -8.42
C GLY A 78 -8.51 14.07 -9.13
N LEU A 79 -8.00 12.87 -8.79
CA LEU A 79 -6.94 12.23 -9.57
C LEU A 79 -7.43 11.94 -10.97
N ASP A 80 -6.81 12.56 -11.97
CA ASP A 80 -7.12 12.34 -13.38
C ASP A 80 -6.19 11.31 -14.04
N THR A 81 -6.59 10.87 -15.23
CA THR A 81 -5.83 9.89 -16.01
C THR A 81 -4.44 10.38 -16.39
N ALA A 82 -4.29 11.69 -16.70
CA ALA A 82 -2.99 12.24 -17.10
C ALA A 82 -1.99 12.20 -15.93
N GLN A 83 -2.44 12.52 -14.71
CA GLN A 83 -1.60 12.47 -13.51
C GLN A 83 -1.19 11.03 -13.13
N ALA A 84 -1.99 10.04 -13.50
CA ALA A 84 -1.72 8.64 -13.19
C ALA A 84 -0.91 7.93 -14.28
N LEU A 85 -1.07 8.35 -15.56
CA LEU A 85 -0.56 7.64 -16.73
C LEU A 85 0.71 8.26 -17.29
N TYR A 86 0.62 9.46 -17.86
CA TYR A 86 1.77 10.18 -18.42
C TYR A 86 1.49 11.68 -18.56
N GLU A 87 2.56 12.42 -18.72
CA GLU A 87 2.55 13.84 -19.01
C GLU A 87 3.68 14.18 -19.99
N TRP A 88 3.44 15.12 -20.91
CA TRP A 88 4.50 15.63 -21.75
C TRP A 88 5.38 16.64 -20.99
N ASN A 89 6.69 16.51 -21.12
CA ASN A 89 7.65 17.46 -20.55
C ASN A 89 7.70 18.75 -21.40
N TYR A 90 6.60 19.54 -21.33
CA TYR A 90 6.49 20.77 -22.09
C TYR A 90 7.70 21.73 -21.95
N PRO A 91 8.25 21.98 -20.76
CA PRO A 91 9.43 22.81 -20.62
C PRO A 91 10.62 22.31 -21.45
N LYS A 92 10.87 20.98 -21.45
CA LYS A 92 11.92 20.36 -22.23
C LYS A 92 11.64 20.43 -23.73
N GLN A 93 10.40 20.24 -24.17
CA GLN A 93 9.98 20.39 -25.55
C GLN A 93 10.19 21.82 -26.03
N MET A 94 9.77 22.83 -25.25
CA MET A 94 9.94 24.25 -25.59
C MET A 94 11.42 24.65 -25.69
N LEU A 95 12.27 24.13 -24.80
CA LEU A 95 13.70 24.35 -24.86
C LEU A 95 14.29 23.74 -26.15
N HIS A 96 13.92 22.50 -26.47
CA HIS A 96 14.38 21.83 -27.70
C HIS A 96 13.98 22.59 -28.94
N ILE A 97 12.71 23.03 -29.05
CA ILE A 97 12.22 23.84 -30.19
C ILE A 97 13.09 25.08 -30.39
N ARG A 98 13.40 25.82 -29.32
CA ARG A 98 14.24 27.00 -29.39
C ARG A 98 15.67 26.70 -29.83
N LEU A 99 16.25 25.61 -29.33
CA LEU A 99 17.64 25.22 -29.67
C LEU A 99 17.77 24.75 -31.14
N THR A 100 16.69 24.17 -31.70
CA THR A 100 16.67 23.62 -33.06
C THR A 100 16.06 24.56 -34.10
N GLU A 101 15.71 25.79 -33.72
CA GLU A 101 15.06 26.78 -34.60
C GLU A 101 15.82 26.99 -35.92
N ASN A 102 17.16 26.89 -35.91
CA ASN A 102 18.04 27.09 -37.05
C ASN A 102 18.75 25.81 -37.54
N SER A 103 18.28 24.60 -37.12
CA SER A 103 18.96 23.33 -37.43
C SER A 103 18.78 22.83 -38.87
N GLY A 104 17.94 23.46 -39.67
CA GLY A 104 17.67 23.02 -41.06
C GLY A 104 16.76 21.79 -41.16
N GLU A 105 16.27 21.26 -40.05
CA GLU A 105 15.34 20.13 -40.01
C GLU A 105 13.93 20.51 -40.50
N SER A 106 13.24 19.56 -41.10
CA SER A 106 11.86 19.77 -41.53
C SER A 106 10.93 19.83 -40.29
N LEU A 107 9.77 20.52 -40.46
CA LEU A 107 8.77 20.60 -39.40
C LEU A 107 8.32 19.21 -38.93
N ALA A 108 8.10 18.28 -39.85
CA ALA A 108 7.69 16.90 -39.52
C ALA A 108 8.74 16.12 -38.68
N GLN A 109 10.04 16.36 -38.95
CA GLN A 109 11.10 15.76 -38.14
C GLN A 109 11.13 16.32 -36.71
N ARG A 110 11.01 17.64 -36.54
CA ARG A 110 10.95 18.29 -35.23
C ARG A 110 9.72 17.85 -34.43
N GLU A 111 8.56 17.78 -35.10
CA GLU A 111 7.31 17.31 -34.47
C GLU A 111 7.45 15.87 -33.98
N ALA A 112 7.98 14.97 -34.81
CA ALA A 112 8.22 13.58 -34.42
C ALA A 112 9.22 13.47 -33.26
N GLU A 113 10.22 14.35 -33.19
CA GLU A 113 11.19 14.33 -32.12
C GLU A 113 10.64 14.82 -30.79
N ILE A 114 9.91 15.96 -30.77
CA ILE A 114 9.34 16.52 -29.53
C ILE A 114 8.24 15.64 -28.91
N PHE A 115 7.56 14.83 -29.72
CA PHE A 115 6.58 13.84 -29.27
C PHE A 115 7.17 12.41 -29.16
N SER A 116 8.49 12.30 -29.02
CA SER A 116 9.14 11.03 -28.75
C SER A 116 9.12 10.66 -27.26
N GLU A 117 9.45 9.38 -26.95
CA GLU A 117 9.56 8.90 -25.56
C GLU A 117 10.55 9.70 -24.70
N ALA A 118 11.51 10.42 -25.34
CA ALA A 118 12.49 11.25 -24.64
C ALA A 118 11.86 12.44 -23.88
N TYR A 119 10.66 12.86 -24.30
CA TYR A 119 9.90 13.95 -23.68
C TYR A 119 8.69 13.47 -22.87
N LEU A 120 8.49 12.15 -22.78
CA LEU A 120 7.40 11.57 -22.05
C LEU A 120 7.77 11.39 -20.58
N LEU A 121 7.03 12.04 -19.68
CA LEU A 121 7.10 11.81 -18.24
C LEU A 121 6.19 10.64 -17.88
N ARG A 122 6.78 9.49 -17.64
CA ARG A 122 6.03 8.29 -17.23
C ARG A 122 5.54 8.46 -15.81
N ARG A 123 4.23 8.45 -15.63
CA ARG A 123 3.56 8.42 -14.34
C ARG A 123 3.41 6.96 -13.88
N PRO A 124 2.99 6.67 -12.62
CA PRO A 124 3.07 5.33 -12.05
C PRO A 124 2.47 4.21 -12.89
N LEU A 125 1.33 4.44 -13.57
CA LEU A 125 0.69 3.40 -14.38
C LEU A 125 1.49 3.06 -15.64
N LEU A 126 1.95 4.08 -16.38
CA LEU A 126 2.80 3.86 -17.55
C LEU A 126 4.16 3.31 -17.14
N GLU A 127 4.72 3.81 -16.03
CA GLU A 127 5.96 3.30 -15.49
C GLU A 127 5.87 1.80 -15.19
N ALA A 128 4.77 1.34 -14.58
CA ALA A 128 4.57 -0.06 -14.22
C ALA A 128 4.53 -1.00 -15.43
N ILE A 129 3.89 -0.59 -16.54
CA ILE A 129 3.82 -1.42 -17.76
C ILE A 129 5.07 -1.32 -18.62
N SER A 130 5.96 -0.36 -18.36
CA SER A 130 7.19 -0.13 -19.15
C SER A 130 8.43 -0.82 -18.57
N GLN A 131 8.30 -1.61 -17.50
CA GLN A 131 9.45 -2.26 -16.86
C GLN A 131 9.92 -3.49 -17.63
N ASP A 132 11.24 -3.75 -17.59
CA ASP A 132 11.86 -4.95 -18.18
C ASP A 132 11.71 -6.20 -17.30
N GLN A 133 11.26 -6.03 -16.06
CA GLN A 133 10.86 -7.11 -15.14
C GLN A 133 9.50 -6.76 -14.52
N PRO A 134 8.69 -7.78 -14.14
CA PRO A 134 7.38 -7.52 -13.55
C PRO A 134 7.51 -6.80 -12.21
N PRO A 135 7.10 -5.52 -12.10
CA PRO A 135 7.11 -4.79 -10.84
C PRO A 135 5.89 -5.17 -9.98
N VAL A 136 5.90 -4.75 -8.73
CA VAL A 136 4.67 -4.64 -7.93
C VAL A 136 4.09 -3.25 -8.13
N LEU A 137 2.85 -3.17 -8.64
CA LEU A 137 2.08 -1.95 -8.75
C LEU A 137 1.10 -1.87 -7.59
N LEU A 138 1.28 -0.89 -6.72
CA LEU A 138 0.36 -0.56 -5.64
C LEU A 138 -0.52 0.61 -6.05
N ILE A 139 -1.83 0.39 -6.14
CA ILE A 139 -2.86 1.42 -6.30
C ILE A 139 -3.49 1.62 -4.92
N ASP A 140 -3.04 2.66 -4.23
CA ASP A 140 -3.33 2.86 -2.80
C ASP A 140 -4.52 3.80 -2.62
N GLU A 141 -5.47 3.42 -1.75
CA GLU A 141 -6.71 4.16 -1.45
C GLU A 141 -7.59 4.42 -2.69
N ILE A 142 -7.84 3.38 -3.50
CA ILE A 142 -8.64 3.47 -4.73
C ILE A 142 -10.06 4.02 -4.48
N ASP A 143 -10.60 3.83 -3.30
CA ASP A 143 -11.89 4.36 -2.87
C ASP A 143 -11.94 5.90 -2.75
N ARG A 144 -10.83 6.61 -2.99
CA ARG A 144 -10.77 8.07 -3.09
C ARG A 144 -10.90 8.60 -4.52
N THR A 145 -10.89 7.75 -5.52
CA THR A 145 -11.10 8.15 -6.91
C THR A 145 -12.58 8.09 -7.29
N ASP A 146 -12.93 8.63 -8.43
CA ASP A 146 -14.29 8.57 -8.99
C ASP A 146 -14.50 7.31 -9.86
N GLU A 147 -15.73 7.14 -10.36
CA GLU A 147 -16.08 6.00 -11.22
C GLU A 147 -15.42 6.10 -12.61
N GLU A 148 -15.12 7.30 -13.09
CA GLU A 148 -14.47 7.52 -14.39
C GLU A 148 -13.03 6.98 -14.35
N PHE A 149 -12.32 7.27 -13.28
CA PHE A 149 -10.97 6.72 -13.06
C PHE A 149 -10.99 5.19 -12.88
N GLU A 150 -12.01 4.63 -12.20
CA GLU A 150 -12.17 3.17 -12.11
C GLU A 150 -12.40 2.53 -13.49
N ALA A 151 -13.23 3.15 -14.35
CA ALA A 151 -13.48 2.67 -15.70
C ALA A 151 -12.19 2.64 -16.53
N PHE A 152 -11.38 3.69 -16.43
CA PHE A 152 -10.06 3.74 -17.06
C PHE A 152 -9.12 2.63 -16.52
N LEU A 153 -9.07 2.42 -15.21
CA LEU A 153 -8.27 1.33 -14.62
C LEU A 153 -8.73 -0.05 -15.11
N LEU A 154 -10.03 -0.24 -15.30
CA LEU A 154 -10.58 -1.50 -15.83
C LEU A 154 -10.03 -1.83 -17.21
N GLU A 155 -9.90 -0.83 -18.08
CA GLU A 155 -9.33 -0.98 -19.42
C GLU A 155 -7.83 -1.32 -19.33
N LEU A 156 -7.08 -0.54 -18.55
CA LEU A 156 -5.65 -0.76 -18.35
C LEU A 156 -5.35 -2.15 -17.77
N LEU A 157 -6.06 -2.56 -16.72
CA LEU A 157 -5.82 -3.83 -16.02
C LEU A 157 -6.28 -5.06 -16.82
N ALA A 158 -7.13 -4.89 -17.85
CA ALA A 158 -7.55 -5.98 -18.70
C ALA A 158 -6.41 -6.49 -19.58
N GLU A 159 -5.72 -5.61 -20.25
CA GLU A 159 -4.72 -5.96 -21.26
C GLU A 159 -3.31 -5.46 -20.94
N PHE A 160 -3.15 -4.65 -19.90
CA PHE A 160 -1.89 -3.99 -19.51
C PHE A 160 -1.27 -3.24 -20.70
N GLN A 161 -2.10 -2.46 -21.37
CA GLN A 161 -1.71 -1.59 -22.48
C GLN A 161 -2.35 -0.22 -22.35
N VAL A 162 -1.75 0.74 -23.01
CA VAL A 162 -2.25 2.11 -23.12
C VAL A 162 -1.95 2.67 -24.49
N THR A 163 -2.86 3.44 -25.04
CA THR A 163 -2.66 4.15 -26.31
C THR A 163 -2.36 5.62 -26.04
N ILE A 164 -1.18 6.05 -26.48
CA ILE A 164 -0.75 7.45 -26.49
C ILE A 164 -0.89 7.93 -27.94
N PRO A 165 -1.69 8.98 -28.22
CA PRO A 165 -2.02 9.37 -29.59
C PRO A 165 -0.79 9.51 -30.51
N GLU A 166 0.28 10.11 -30.01
CA GLU A 166 1.49 10.40 -30.78
C GLU A 166 2.47 9.22 -30.87
N LEU A 167 2.40 8.26 -29.95
CA LEU A 167 3.33 7.13 -29.84
C LEU A 167 2.70 5.78 -30.20
N GLY A 168 1.37 5.74 -30.32
CA GLY A 168 0.63 4.51 -30.52
C GLY A 168 0.41 3.71 -29.24
N THR A 169 0.16 2.41 -29.38
CA THR A 169 -0.16 1.52 -28.25
C THR A 169 1.10 0.94 -27.61
N LEU A 170 1.29 1.29 -26.35
CA LEU A 170 2.33 0.72 -25.49
C LEU A 170 1.73 -0.43 -24.68
N LYS A 171 2.31 -1.61 -24.79
CA LYS A 171 1.87 -2.82 -24.09
C LYS A 171 2.95 -3.32 -23.14
N ALA A 172 2.53 -3.76 -21.96
CA ALA A 172 3.43 -4.32 -20.96
C ALA A 172 4.19 -5.53 -21.51
N ARG A 173 5.53 -5.48 -21.47
CA ARG A 173 6.37 -6.64 -21.75
C ARG A 173 6.18 -7.73 -20.69
N HIS A 174 6.04 -7.29 -19.45
CA HIS A 174 5.80 -8.12 -18.28
C HIS A 174 4.64 -7.56 -17.46
N ARG A 175 3.61 -8.37 -17.25
CA ARG A 175 2.46 -7.96 -16.44
C ARG A 175 2.89 -7.71 -15.01
N PRO A 176 2.62 -6.54 -14.42
CA PRO A 176 2.90 -6.25 -13.02
C PRO A 176 2.07 -7.14 -12.08
N TYR A 177 2.53 -7.30 -10.85
CA TYR A 177 1.71 -7.78 -9.74
C TYR A 177 0.94 -6.59 -9.18
N VAL A 178 -0.38 -6.60 -9.29
CA VAL A 178 -1.20 -5.44 -8.91
C VAL A 178 -1.87 -5.68 -7.59
N ILE A 179 -1.70 -4.73 -6.67
CA ILE A 179 -2.39 -4.69 -5.38
C ILE A 179 -3.13 -3.36 -5.29
N LEU A 180 -4.44 -3.44 -5.06
CA LEU A 180 -5.29 -2.28 -4.78
C LEU A 180 -5.63 -2.29 -3.29
N THR A 181 -5.64 -1.12 -2.65
CA THR A 181 -6.11 -0.98 -1.27
C THR A 181 -7.33 -0.07 -1.21
N SER A 182 -8.21 -0.34 -0.26
CA SER A 182 -9.42 0.45 -0.01
C SER A 182 -9.73 0.51 1.49
N ASN A 183 -10.11 1.67 1.98
CA ASN A 183 -10.66 1.87 3.33
C ASN A 183 -12.18 1.80 3.36
N ARG A 184 -12.83 1.57 2.18
CA ARG A 184 -14.28 1.60 2.00
C ARG A 184 -14.92 2.94 2.35
N SER A 185 -14.24 4.04 2.07
CA SER A 185 -14.86 5.38 2.18
C SER A 185 -16.04 5.55 1.21
N ARG A 186 -16.00 4.84 0.07
CA ARG A 186 -17.12 4.58 -0.85
C ARG A 186 -17.10 3.15 -1.36
N GLU A 187 -18.17 2.70 -1.97
CA GLU A 187 -18.21 1.42 -2.66
C GLU A 187 -17.52 1.51 -4.02
N LEU A 188 -16.71 0.51 -4.33
CA LEU A 188 -16.09 0.35 -5.65
C LEU A 188 -17.07 -0.32 -6.61
N SER A 189 -16.92 -0.04 -7.90
CA SER A 189 -17.76 -0.63 -8.94
C SER A 189 -17.68 -2.16 -8.95
N ASP A 190 -18.80 -2.81 -9.20
CA ASP A 190 -18.86 -4.27 -9.36
C ASP A 190 -17.92 -4.77 -10.46
N ALA A 191 -17.72 -3.98 -11.51
CA ALA A 191 -16.83 -4.31 -12.61
C ALA A 191 -15.38 -4.45 -12.15
N LEU A 192 -14.89 -3.52 -11.32
CA LEU A 192 -13.55 -3.58 -10.74
C LEU A 192 -13.40 -4.75 -9.76
N ARG A 193 -14.36 -4.93 -8.87
CA ARG A 193 -14.36 -6.01 -7.88
C ARG A 193 -14.32 -7.40 -8.52
N ARG A 194 -15.08 -7.64 -9.59
CA ARG A 194 -15.11 -8.93 -10.32
C ARG A 194 -13.81 -9.28 -11.03
N ARG A 195 -12.97 -8.30 -11.35
CA ARG A 195 -11.65 -8.51 -11.97
C ARG A 195 -10.56 -8.82 -10.98
N CYS A 196 -10.76 -8.48 -9.70
CA CYS A 196 -9.79 -8.67 -8.62
C CYS A 196 -10.02 -9.97 -7.86
N LEU A 197 -8.96 -10.52 -7.33
CA LEU A 197 -9.03 -11.35 -6.14
C LEU A 197 -9.41 -10.42 -4.98
N TYR A 198 -10.17 -10.92 -4.02
CA TYR A 198 -10.66 -10.11 -2.92
C TYR A 198 -10.17 -10.61 -1.57
N LEU A 199 -9.69 -9.70 -0.73
CA LEU A 199 -9.32 -9.99 0.64
C LEU A 199 -9.81 -8.88 1.58
N TRP A 200 -10.59 -9.27 2.59
CA TRP A 200 -10.90 -8.40 3.71
C TRP A 200 -9.85 -8.57 4.81
N GLN A 201 -9.17 -7.49 5.19
CA GLN A 201 -8.18 -7.47 6.25
C GLN A 201 -8.75 -6.76 7.49
N ASN A 202 -9.05 -7.54 8.52
CA ASN A 202 -9.47 -7.04 9.83
C ASN A 202 -8.28 -6.55 10.67
N TYR A 203 -8.60 -5.92 11.80
CA TYR A 203 -7.63 -5.80 12.88
C TYR A 203 -7.10 -7.18 13.27
N PRO A 204 -5.81 -7.30 13.62
CA PRO A 204 -5.23 -8.58 14.04
C PRO A 204 -5.85 -9.07 15.36
N SER A 205 -5.79 -10.39 15.60
CA SER A 205 -6.03 -10.93 16.92
C SER A 205 -4.96 -10.45 17.91
N PHE A 206 -5.24 -10.57 19.20
CA PHE A 206 -4.28 -10.22 20.25
C PHE A 206 -2.91 -10.90 20.02
N GLU A 207 -2.90 -12.20 19.76
CA GLU A 207 -1.67 -12.99 19.55
C GLU A 207 -0.90 -12.50 18.32
N LYS A 208 -1.62 -12.25 17.21
CA LYS A 208 -1.02 -11.73 15.98
C LYS A 208 -0.46 -10.33 16.17
N GLU A 209 -1.13 -9.47 16.94
CA GLU A 209 -0.63 -8.11 17.21
C GLU A 209 0.64 -8.11 18.04
N VAL A 210 0.70 -8.96 19.09
CA VAL A 210 1.92 -9.18 19.87
C VAL A 210 3.07 -9.67 18.96
N GLU A 211 2.77 -10.61 18.07
CA GLU A 211 3.76 -11.12 17.12
C GLU A 211 4.25 -10.03 16.15
N ILE A 212 3.35 -9.18 15.64
CA ILE A 212 3.70 -8.03 14.78
C ILE A 212 4.61 -7.06 15.53
N ILE A 213 4.24 -6.67 16.75
CA ILE A 213 5.04 -5.76 17.58
C ILE A 213 6.45 -6.32 17.78
N ARG A 214 6.58 -7.59 18.15
CA ARG A 214 7.88 -8.24 18.36
C ARG A 214 8.70 -8.37 17.08
N ALA A 215 8.08 -8.66 15.95
CA ALA A 215 8.75 -8.75 14.67
C ALA A 215 9.31 -7.41 14.20
N ARG A 216 8.57 -6.32 14.47
CA ARG A 216 8.93 -4.95 14.04
C ARG A 216 9.88 -4.26 15.00
N LEU A 217 9.85 -4.63 16.29
CA LEU A 217 10.69 -4.07 17.34
C LEU A 217 11.48 -5.20 18.03
N PRO A 218 12.56 -5.70 17.39
CA PRO A 218 13.39 -6.72 17.97
C PRO A 218 13.99 -6.23 19.30
N GLY A 219 13.76 -7.01 20.38
CA GLY A 219 14.24 -6.66 21.73
C GLY A 219 13.23 -5.97 22.64
N ILE A 220 12.02 -5.67 22.18
CA ILE A 220 10.95 -5.20 23.06
C ILE A 220 10.65 -6.26 24.14
N ASN A 221 10.42 -5.82 25.37
CA ASN A 221 9.99 -6.71 26.45
C ASN A 221 8.65 -7.38 26.10
N GLU A 222 8.57 -8.70 26.20
CA GLU A 222 7.39 -9.47 25.83
C GLU A 222 6.13 -9.06 26.62
N ARG A 223 6.28 -8.78 27.92
CA ARG A 223 5.16 -8.32 28.77
C ARG A 223 4.67 -6.95 28.32
N LEU A 224 5.58 -6.06 27.91
CA LEU A 224 5.23 -4.75 27.37
C LEU A 224 4.46 -4.89 26.06
N ALA A 225 4.93 -5.71 25.12
CA ALA A 225 4.23 -5.97 23.86
C ALA A 225 2.82 -6.54 24.09
N GLN A 226 2.66 -7.47 25.05
CA GLN A 226 1.35 -8.02 25.44
C GLN A 226 0.42 -6.94 26.04
N LYS A 227 0.94 -6.08 26.92
CA LYS A 227 0.13 -5.00 27.50
C LYS A 227 -0.32 -4.00 26.45
N ILE A 228 0.57 -3.61 25.53
CA ILE A 228 0.23 -2.74 24.39
C ILE A 228 -0.91 -3.36 23.56
N ALA A 229 -0.73 -4.59 23.09
CA ALA A 229 -1.73 -5.27 22.28
C ALA A 229 -3.08 -5.40 23.01
N ARG A 230 -3.06 -5.67 24.32
CA ARG A 230 -4.27 -5.79 25.15
C ARG A 230 -5.00 -4.46 25.27
N VAL A 231 -4.29 -3.36 25.56
CA VAL A 231 -4.88 -2.03 25.65
C VAL A 231 -5.49 -1.64 24.31
N VAL A 232 -4.75 -1.79 23.20
CA VAL A 232 -5.23 -1.44 21.87
C VAL A 232 -6.46 -2.29 21.48
N ALA A 233 -6.46 -3.59 21.74
CA ALA A 233 -7.62 -4.44 21.49
C ALA A 233 -8.88 -3.94 22.25
N ASN A 234 -8.74 -3.56 23.52
CA ASN A 234 -9.85 -3.00 24.30
C ASN A 234 -10.31 -1.62 23.81
N LEU A 235 -9.38 -0.77 23.36
CA LEU A 235 -9.73 0.53 22.75
C LEU A 235 -10.58 0.35 21.50
N ARG A 236 -10.30 -0.68 20.68
CA ARG A 236 -11.11 -1.01 19.49
C ARG A 236 -12.54 -1.50 19.79
N GLU A 237 -12.81 -1.93 21.03
CA GLU A 237 -14.17 -2.27 21.47
C GLU A 237 -15.01 -1.04 21.82
N LEU A 238 -14.37 0.12 22.06
CA LEU A 238 -15.07 1.36 22.32
C LEU A 238 -15.58 1.97 21.00
N PRO A 239 -16.69 2.71 21.03
CA PRO A 239 -17.23 3.37 19.84
C PRO A 239 -16.43 4.62 19.48
N LEU A 240 -15.14 4.44 19.18
CA LEU A 240 -14.23 5.51 18.78
C LEU A 240 -14.52 5.93 17.34
N ASN A 241 -14.40 7.23 17.06
CA ASN A 241 -14.43 7.77 15.70
C ASN A 241 -13.25 7.26 14.88
N LYS A 242 -12.08 7.12 15.55
CA LYS A 242 -10.83 6.65 14.96
C LYS A 242 -10.19 5.58 15.84
N ALA A 243 -10.64 4.36 15.69
CA ALA A 243 -10.05 3.23 16.39
C ALA A 243 -8.57 3.05 15.99
N PRO A 244 -7.67 2.81 16.97
CA PRO A 244 -6.25 2.67 16.69
C PRO A 244 -5.96 1.44 15.83
N GLY A 245 -5.19 1.60 14.75
CA GLY A 245 -4.72 0.53 13.89
C GLY A 245 -3.43 -0.12 14.41
N VAL A 246 -2.86 -1.00 13.60
CA VAL A 246 -1.56 -1.63 13.88
C VAL A 246 -0.42 -0.60 13.81
N ALA A 247 -0.56 0.41 12.95
CA ALA A 247 0.43 1.48 12.84
C ALA A 247 0.55 2.23 14.18
N GLU A 248 -0.58 2.62 14.78
CA GLU A 248 -0.61 3.30 16.07
C GLU A 248 -0.07 2.41 17.20
N SER A 249 -0.31 1.09 17.14
CA SER A 249 0.28 0.14 18.11
C SER A 249 1.80 0.11 18.02
N LEU A 250 2.35 0.12 16.80
CA LEU A 250 3.79 0.13 16.56
C LEU A 250 4.41 1.47 16.97
N ASP A 251 3.81 2.59 16.58
CA ASP A 251 4.28 3.93 16.97
C ASP A 251 4.30 4.07 18.49
N TRP A 252 3.28 3.53 19.17
CA TRP A 252 3.23 3.58 20.62
C TRP A 252 4.29 2.69 21.27
N ALA A 253 4.50 1.48 20.75
CA ALA A 253 5.55 0.59 21.20
C ALA A 253 6.94 1.23 21.05
N GLU A 254 7.21 1.89 19.90
CA GLU A 254 8.45 2.65 19.67
C GLU A 254 8.60 3.82 20.65
N ALA A 255 7.53 4.57 20.91
CA ALA A 255 7.53 5.67 21.87
C ALA A 255 7.87 5.18 23.27
N LEU A 256 7.27 4.07 23.73
CA LEU A 256 7.54 3.52 25.04
C LEU A 256 8.99 3.02 25.19
N VAL A 257 9.52 2.36 24.15
CA VAL A 257 10.93 1.93 24.12
C VAL A 257 11.86 3.17 24.16
N SER A 258 11.55 4.23 23.39
CA SER A 258 12.34 5.46 23.37
C SER A 258 12.31 6.21 24.72
N LEU A 259 11.24 6.06 25.48
CA LEU A 259 11.12 6.60 26.85
C LEU A 259 11.73 5.66 27.90
N HIS A 260 12.43 4.59 27.49
CA HIS A 260 13.02 3.56 28.37
C HIS A 260 12.00 2.95 29.33
N LYS A 261 10.75 2.76 28.88
CA LYS A 261 9.71 2.13 29.69
C LYS A 261 9.69 0.62 29.44
N GLU A 262 9.92 -0.15 30.46
CA GLU A 262 9.87 -1.63 30.44
C GLU A 262 8.50 -2.18 30.86
N SER A 263 7.67 -1.34 31.45
CA SER A 263 6.31 -1.67 31.90
C SER A 263 5.34 -0.54 31.53
N LEU A 264 4.07 -0.89 31.44
CA LEU A 264 2.99 0.04 31.21
C LEU A 264 2.15 0.16 32.48
N ASP A 265 1.97 1.38 32.98
CA ASP A 265 1.07 1.74 34.06
C ASP A 265 0.17 2.93 33.65
N MET A 266 -0.77 3.30 34.51
CA MET A 266 -1.70 4.38 34.19
C MET A 266 -1.06 5.73 33.97
N SER A 267 0.01 6.06 34.68
CA SER A 267 0.72 7.34 34.52
C SER A 267 1.37 7.44 33.14
N ILE A 268 2.01 6.36 32.69
CA ILE A 268 2.63 6.26 31.36
C ILE A 268 1.56 6.31 30.27
N LEU A 269 0.43 5.62 30.47
CA LEU A 269 -0.72 5.63 29.58
C LEU A 269 -1.21 7.07 29.34
N GLU A 270 -1.48 7.82 30.43
CA GLU A 270 -1.97 9.20 30.37
C GLU A 270 -1.00 10.14 29.63
N GLN A 271 0.30 9.94 29.84
CA GLN A 271 1.33 10.74 29.16
C GLN A 271 1.45 10.41 27.66
N THR A 272 1.00 9.23 27.24
CA THR A 272 1.21 8.72 25.86
C THR A 272 -0.06 8.53 25.04
N TRP A 273 -1.26 8.88 25.58
CA TRP A 273 -2.52 8.78 24.84
C TRP A 273 -2.47 9.43 23.45
N GLY A 274 -1.83 10.57 23.31
CA GLY A 274 -1.70 11.27 22.04
C GLY A 274 -0.94 10.51 20.95
N VAL A 275 -0.25 9.41 21.29
CA VAL A 275 0.38 8.55 20.31
C VAL A 275 -0.65 7.62 19.64
N ILE A 276 -1.64 7.13 20.38
CA ILE A 276 -2.63 6.15 19.89
C ILE A 276 -4.00 6.74 19.62
N ILE A 277 -4.41 7.80 20.31
CA ILE A 277 -5.70 8.47 20.12
C ILE A 277 -5.47 9.77 19.34
N LYS A 278 -6.10 9.87 18.18
CA LYS A 278 -5.91 10.97 17.21
C LYS A 278 -7.14 11.88 17.07
N ASP A 279 -8.08 11.76 17.99
CA ASP A 279 -9.32 12.53 17.99
C ASP A 279 -9.64 13.03 19.40
N LYS A 280 -10.14 14.27 19.51
CA LYS A 280 -10.41 14.90 20.81
C LYS A 280 -11.58 14.25 21.55
N ASP A 281 -12.62 13.90 20.81
CA ASP A 281 -13.83 13.30 21.40
C ASP A 281 -13.53 11.86 21.84
N ASP A 282 -12.73 11.14 21.05
CA ASP A 282 -12.23 9.82 21.41
C ASP A 282 -11.36 9.87 22.68
N LEU A 283 -10.53 10.91 22.86
CA LEU A 283 -9.73 11.07 24.06
C LEU A 283 -10.63 11.22 25.30
N ALA A 284 -11.67 12.05 25.22
CA ALA A 284 -12.64 12.21 26.32
C ALA A 284 -13.38 10.90 26.64
N LEU A 285 -13.72 10.11 25.60
CA LEU A 285 -14.34 8.82 25.78
C LEU A 285 -13.41 7.80 26.46
N VAL A 286 -12.15 7.78 26.09
CA VAL A 286 -11.10 6.93 26.71
C VAL A 286 -10.88 7.32 28.18
N GLU A 287 -10.84 8.60 28.50
CA GLU A 287 -10.76 9.08 29.88
C GLU A 287 -11.98 8.65 30.72
N ALA A 288 -13.17 8.68 30.16
CA ALA A 288 -14.38 8.20 30.85
C ALA A 288 -14.32 6.68 31.16
N HIS A 289 -13.58 5.91 30.36
CA HIS A 289 -13.40 4.45 30.55
C HIS A 289 -12.08 4.09 31.26
N LYS A 290 -11.40 5.06 31.83
CA LYS A 290 -10.08 4.93 32.47
C LYS A 290 -10.00 3.80 33.50
N ALA A 291 -11.03 3.61 34.33
CA ALA A 291 -11.06 2.55 35.33
C ALA A 291 -10.98 1.14 34.72
N ARG A 292 -11.72 0.89 33.64
CA ARG A 292 -11.67 -0.37 32.90
C ARG A 292 -10.30 -0.61 32.26
N ILE A 293 -9.71 0.45 31.71
CA ILE A 293 -8.40 0.34 31.07
C ILE A 293 -7.29 0.11 32.09
N ALA A 294 -7.42 0.68 33.30
CA ALA A 294 -6.47 0.49 34.39
C ALA A 294 -6.30 -1.01 34.76
N GLU A 295 -7.36 -1.79 34.70
CA GLU A 295 -7.31 -3.24 34.98
C GLU A 295 -6.48 -4.04 33.98
N LEU A 296 -6.25 -3.47 32.76
CA LEU A 296 -5.48 -4.13 31.69
C LEU A 296 -3.98 -3.95 31.81
N VAL A 297 -3.53 -2.98 32.59
CA VAL A 297 -2.11 -2.60 32.74
C VAL A 297 -1.52 -3.05 34.08
N VAL A 298 -2.35 -3.53 34.97
CA VAL A 298 -1.92 -4.24 36.18
C VAL A 298 -1.44 -5.65 35.82
#